data_4315940bd4e15e822653099bf4ebf78e
#
_entry.id   4315940bd4e15e822653099bf4ebf78e
#
_cell.length_a   1.000
_cell.length_b   1.000
_cell.length_c   1.000
_cell.angle_alpha   90.00
_cell.angle_beta   90.00
_cell.angle_gamma   90.00
#
_symmetry.space_group_name_H-M   'P 1'
#
loop_
_entity.id
_entity.type
_entity.pdbx_description
1 polymer ?
#
loop_
_entity_poly.entity_id
_entity_poly.type
_entity_poly.pdbx_seq_one_letter_code
_entity_poly.pdbx_strand_id
1 'polypeptide(L)'
;MFSFFLLTGILIISLFFFLLGYNRAKNLINLNQKNLHSLTHYYGIFCSLSALLPTLGVFFIFTICDDLVFAELVKEYIPNEVINSKDYNFTIVLAQINNSVEGLVFGTPPQWVTNAAEIWKSWVIKSNILTMIVCAITILTSGFLSYKKIHSEFRSRNAVEKIVMTILAVSSVIAILTTIAIIFSVVFESIRFFALIPYDEFLFGTVWNPQFEGAERAGSGQEGLSQYGAIPLFAGTFLISIIALCVSVPIGLFSAIYLSEYASSKERAFFKPLLEVLAGIPTVVYGFFAALTVAPFLRSSGSML
;
A
#
# COMPACT_ATOMS: atom_id res chain seq x y z
N MET A 1 2.08 12.73 10.53
CA MET A 1 1.27 12.69 11.78
C MET A 1 -0.18 13.15 11.56
N PHE A 2 -0.43 14.30 10.93
CA PHE A 2 -1.79 14.83 10.71
C PHE A 2 -2.73 13.81 10.04
N SER A 3 -2.33 13.20 8.93
CA SER A 3 -3.14 12.21 8.19
C SER A 3 -3.56 11.02 9.06
N PHE A 4 -2.67 10.55 9.95
CA PHE A 4 -2.99 9.47 10.88
C PHE A 4 -4.07 9.87 11.90
N PHE A 5 -3.95 11.07 12.49
CA PHE A 5 -4.96 11.57 13.44
C PHE A 5 -6.30 11.82 12.76
N LEU A 6 -6.30 12.34 11.53
CA LEU A 6 -7.52 12.55 10.77
C LEU A 6 -8.23 11.22 10.43
N LEU A 7 -7.48 10.22 9.96
CA LEU A 7 -8.02 8.88 9.67
C LEU A 7 -8.60 8.22 10.91
N THR A 8 -7.89 8.28 12.04
CA THR A 8 -8.41 7.73 13.30
C THR A 8 -9.67 8.48 13.76
N GLY A 9 -9.74 9.80 13.60
CA GLY A 9 -10.94 10.59 13.87
C GLY A 9 -12.13 10.18 12.98
N ILE A 10 -11.91 9.99 11.68
CA ILE A 10 -12.93 9.52 10.73
C ILE A 10 -13.46 8.14 11.16
N LEU A 11 -12.59 7.22 11.55
CA LEU A 11 -12.99 5.88 12.00
C LEU A 11 -13.82 5.94 13.29
N ILE A 12 -13.41 6.75 14.26
CA ILE A 12 -14.16 6.92 15.52
C ILE A 12 -15.55 7.50 15.26
N ILE A 13 -15.67 8.53 14.43
CA ILE A 13 -16.96 9.14 14.09
C ILE A 13 -17.83 8.15 13.29
N SER A 14 -17.23 7.37 12.39
CA SER A 14 -17.96 6.30 11.67
C SER A 14 -18.52 5.24 12.62
N LEU A 15 -17.74 4.84 13.64
CA LEU A 15 -18.21 3.93 14.68
C LEU A 15 -19.35 4.55 15.52
N PHE A 16 -19.30 5.84 15.77
CA PHE A 16 -20.39 6.56 16.41
C PHE A 16 -21.68 6.49 15.57
N PHE A 17 -21.59 6.69 14.26
CA PHE A 17 -22.75 6.51 13.36
C PHE A 17 -23.24 5.06 13.30
N PHE A 18 -22.37 4.07 13.45
CA PHE A 18 -22.79 2.68 13.63
C PHE A 18 -23.69 2.54 14.86
N LEU A 19 -23.27 3.06 16.00
CA LEU A 19 -24.03 2.98 17.25
C LEU A 19 -25.38 3.72 17.14
N LEU A 20 -25.40 4.89 16.50
CA LEU A 20 -26.64 5.64 16.26
C LEU A 20 -27.62 4.86 15.38
N GLY A 21 -27.15 4.29 14.28
CA GLY A 21 -27.96 3.47 13.38
C GLY A 21 -28.50 2.21 14.05
N TYR A 22 -27.66 1.52 14.81
CA TYR A 22 -28.02 0.34 15.59
C TYR A 22 -29.10 0.66 16.64
N ASN A 23 -28.89 1.72 17.44
CA ASN A 23 -29.83 2.13 18.49
C ASN A 23 -31.19 2.59 17.91
N ARG A 24 -31.16 3.32 16.77
CA ARG A 24 -32.39 3.71 16.08
C ARG A 24 -33.20 2.49 15.63
N ALA A 25 -32.53 1.50 15.03
CA ALA A 25 -33.17 0.25 14.61
C ALA A 25 -33.75 -0.50 15.80
N LYS A 26 -33.02 -0.59 16.92
CA LYS A 26 -33.49 -1.21 18.16
C LYS A 26 -34.74 -0.49 18.75
N ASN A 27 -34.73 0.84 18.73
CA ASN A 27 -35.87 1.63 19.21
C ASN A 27 -37.12 1.44 18.32
N LEU A 28 -36.94 1.30 16.99
CA LEU A 28 -38.07 1.02 16.09
C LEU A 28 -38.73 -0.33 16.37
N ILE A 29 -37.98 -1.36 16.79
CA ILE A 29 -38.53 -2.65 17.22
C ILE A 29 -39.36 -2.47 18.48
N ASN A 30 -38.84 -1.76 19.48
CA ASN A 30 -39.47 -1.58 20.78
C ASN A 30 -40.76 -0.75 20.70
N LEU A 31 -40.79 0.27 19.82
CA LEU A 31 -41.93 1.18 19.71
C LEU A 31 -43.09 0.62 18.89
N ASN A 32 -42.83 -0.13 17.83
CA ASN A 32 -43.85 -0.49 16.84
C ASN A 32 -44.31 -1.96 16.86
N GLN A 33 -43.72 -2.83 17.68
CA GLN A 33 -43.93 -4.30 17.66
C GLN A 33 -43.86 -4.93 16.24
N LYS A 34 -43.38 -4.18 15.23
CA LYS A 34 -43.21 -4.65 13.86
C LYS A 34 -41.80 -5.20 13.70
N ASN A 35 -41.69 -6.38 13.10
CA ASN A 35 -40.40 -6.95 12.70
C ASN A 35 -39.76 -6.06 11.65
N LEU A 36 -38.53 -5.67 11.89
CA LEU A 36 -37.69 -5.00 10.88
C LEU A 36 -37.36 -5.98 9.74
N HIS A 37 -37.24 -5.46 8.53
CA HIS A 37 -36.88 -6.28 7.36
C HIS A 37 -35.51 -6.93 7.50
N SER A 38 -34.55 -6.29 8.21
CA SER A 38 -33.17 -6.73 8.38
C SER A 38 -32.79 -6.72 9.87
N LEU A 39 -31.72 -7.46 10.22
CA LEU A 39 -31.17 -7.44 11.58
C LEU A 39 -30.62 -6.04 11.92
N THR A 40 -30.73 -5.66 13.20
CA THR A 40 -30.29 -4.33 13.70
C THR A 40 -28.86 -3.97 13.35
N HIS A 41 -27.95 -4.94 13.29
CA HIS A 41 -26.56 -4.73 12.87
C HIS A 41 -26.42 -4.10 11.48
N TYR A 42 -27.24 -4.54 10.52
CA TYR A 42 -27.16 -4.01 9.15
C TYR A 42 -27.50 -2.52 9.07
N TYR A 43 -28.36 -2.02 9.94
CA TYR A 43 -28.66 -0.59 10.01
C TYR A 43 -27.48 0.21 10.54
N GLY A 44 -26.77 -0.33 11.55
CA GLY A 44 -25.52 0.26 12.04
C GLY A 44 -24.44 0.27 10.97
N ILE A 45 -24.20 -0.88 10.32
CA ILE A 45 -23.20 -1.01 9.23
C ILE A 45 -23.54 -0.06 8.08
N PHE A 46 -24.80 0.05 7.69
CA PHE A 46 -25.23 0.98 6.64
C PHE A 46 -24.87 2.43 6.97
N CYS A 47 -25.16 2.92 8.18
CA CYS A 47 -24.83 4.26 8.60
C CYS A 47 -23.32 4.49 8.65
N SER A 48 -22.57 3.54 9.20
CA SER A 48 -21.12 3.60 9.28
C SER A 48 -20.48 3.66 7.89
N LEU A 49 -20.81 2.74 7.00
CA LEU A 49 -20.25 2.70 5.65
C LEU A 49 -20.64 3.93 4.82
N SER A 50 -21.89 4.38 4.94
CA SER A 50 -22.36 5.58 4.24
C SER A 50 -21.71 6.87 4.73
N ALA A 51 -21.26 6.93 5.98
CA ALA A 51 -20.48 8.04 6.52
C ALA A 51 -19.00 7.93 6.14
N LEU A 52 -18.44 6.72 6.23
CA LEU A 52 -17.02 6.45 6.06
C LEU A 52 -16.56 6.63 4.60
N LEU A 53 -17.23 5.96 3.65
CA LEU A 53 -16.76 5.87 2.27
C LEU A 53 -16.64 7.22 1.54
N PRO A 54 -17.66 8.10 1.57
CA PRO A 54 -17.53 9.41 0.94
C PRO A 54 -16.44 10.26 1.58
N THR A 55 -16.29 10.15 2.91
CA THR A 55 -15.27 10.91 3.65
C THR A 55 -13.87 10.43 3.34
N LEU A 56 -13.64 9.11 3.23
CA LEU A 56 -12.37 8.57 2.76
C LEU A 56 -12.08 8.99 1.32
N GLY A 57 -13.09 8.99 0.45
CA GLY A 57 -12.93 9.49 -0.92
C GLY A 57 -12.46 10.94 -0.96
N VAL A 58 -13.07 11.82 -0.19
CA VAL A 58 -12.66 13.22 -0.05
C VAL A 58 -11.23 13.31 0.49
N PHE A 59 -10.91 12.59 1.55
CA PHE A 59 -9.57 12.58 2.14
C PHE A 59 -8.49 12.18 1.10
N PHE A 60 -8.71 11.10 0.35
CA PHE A 60 -7.75 10.66 -0.66
C PHE A 60 -7.63 11.64 -1.83
N ILE A 61 -8.75 12.26 -2.26
CA ILE A 61 -8.72 13.28 -3.31
C ILE A 61 -7.82 14.44 -2.87
N PHE A 62 -8.02 14.98 -1.67
CA PHE A 62 -7.18 16.08 -1.17
C PHE A 62 -5.72 15.65 -1.07
N THR A 63 -5.43 14.48 -0.50
CA THR A 63 -4.04 14.00 -0.35
C THR A 63 -3.31 13.85 -1.69
N ILE A 64 -3.99 13.39 -2.74
CA ILE A 64 -3.39 13.25 -4.08
C ILE A 64 -3.29 14.61 -4.78
N CYS A 65 -4.33 15.44 -4.69
CA CYS A 65 -4.37 16.74 -5.36
C CYS A 65 -3.37 17.73 -4.75
N ASP A 66 -3.16 17.69 -3.45
CA ASP A 66 -2.24 18.62 -2.76
C ASP A 66 -0.82 18.53 -3.33
N ASP A 67 -0.28 17.33 -3.46
CA ASP A 67 1.07 17.14 -3.99
C ASP A 67 1.20 17.63 -5.44
N LEU A 68 0.18 17.39 -6.26
CA LEU A 68 0.16 17.85 -7.65
C LEU A 68 0.05 19.38 -7.76
N VAL A 69 -0.84 19.96 -6.98
CA VAL A 69 -1.09 21.41 -7.00
C VAL A 69 0.11 22.18 -6.44
N PHE A 70 0.68 21.70 -5.33
CA PHE A 70 1.83 22.36 -4.71
C PHE A 70 3.08 22.26 -5.59
N ALA A 71 3.29 21.12 -6.27
CA ALA A 71 4.37 20.95 -7.23
C ALA A 71 4.26 21.96 -8.40
N GLU A 72 3.04 22.27 -8.85
CA GLU A 72 2.83 23.26 -9.90
C GLU A 72 3.03 24.69 -9.39
N LEU A 73 2.46 25.02 -8.24
CA LEU A 73 2.52 26.37 -7.65
C LEU A 73 3.95 26.75 -7.24
N VAL A 74 4.77 25.79 -6.79
CA VAL A 74 6.14 26.09 -6.34
C VAL A 74 7.06 26.51 -7.49
N LYS A 75 6.70 26.22 -8.74
CA LYS A 75 7.49 26.63 -9.91
C LYS A 75 7.66 28.14 -10.01
N GLU A 76 6.67 28.92 -9.56
CA GLU A 76 6.74 30.38 -9.55
C GLU A 76 7.79 30.95 -8.58
N TYR A 77 8.23 30.14 -7.62
CA TYR A 77 9.21 30.54 -6.59
C TYR A 77 10.63 30.06 -6.92
N ILE A 78 10.82 29.40 -8.07
CA ILE A 78 12.15 28.97 -8.54
C ILE A 78 12.76 30.13 -9.35
N PRO A 79 13.98 30.59 -9.01
CA PRO A 79 14.65 31.65 -9.76
C PRO A 79 14.87 31.28 -11.24
N ASN A 80 14.71 32.24 -12.13
CA ASN A 80 14.92 32.05 -13.57
C ASN A 80 16.35 31.59 -13.90
N GLU A 81 17.33 31.93 -13.08
CA GLU A 81 18.72 31.48 -13.21
C GLU A 81 18.85 29.97 -13.05
N VAL A 82 18.08 29.40 -12.14
CA VAL A 82 18.05 27.94 -11.91
C VAL A 82 17.29 27.24 -13.04
N ILE A 83 16.17 27.79 -13.49
CA ILE A 83 15.36 27.22 -14.59
C ILE A 83 16.16 27.19 -15.90
N ASN A 84 16.98 28.20 -16.17
CA ASN A 84 17.77 28.34 -17.38
C ASN A 84 19.13 27.60 -17.30
N SER A 85 19.47 26.93 -16.20
CA SER A 85 20.72 26.17 -16.07
C SER A 85 20.67 24.92 -16.94
N LYS A 86 21.84 24.50 -17.47
CA LYS A 86 21.96 23.28 -18.31
C LYS A 86 21.58 22.01 -17.57
N ASP A 87 21.71 22.01 -16.24
CA ASP A 87 21.45 20.85 -15.38
C ASP A 87 20.08 20.95 -14.69
N TYR A 88 19.17 21.80 -15.20
CA TYR A 88 17.85 21.94 -14.61
C TYR A 88 17.03 20.65 -14.71
N ASN A 89 16.72 20.09 -13.56
CA ASN A 89 15.78 18.99 -13.45
C ASN A 89 14.76 19.31 -12.34
N PHE A 90 13.52 19.52 -12.74
CA PHE A 90 12.44 19.88 -11.81
C PHE A 90 12.27 18.87 -10.67
N THR A 91 12.45 17.58 -10.95
CA THR A 91 12.33 16.54 -9.92
C THR A 91 13.41 16.67 -8.83
N ILE A 92 14.62 17.04 -9.21
CA ILE A 92 15.73 17.27 -8.26
C ILE A 92 15.46 18.52 -7.41
N VAL A 93 15.01 19.59 -8.06
CA VAL A 93 14.65 20.84 -7.38
C VAL A 93 13.49 20.61 -6.38
N LEU A 94 12.47 19.90 -6.80
CA LEU A 94 11.34 19.55 -5.95
C LEU A 94 11.77 18.68 -4.76
N ALA A 95 12.67 17.72 -4.99
CA ALA A 95 13.22 16.90 -3.91
C ALA A 95 14.03 17.75 -2.91
N GLN A 96 14.81 18.74 -3.36
CA GLN A 96 15.53 19.66 -2.47
C GLN A 96 14.57 20.48 -1.60
N ILE A 97 13.48 21.00 -2.20
CA ILE A 97 12.45 21.76 -1.46
C ILE A 97 11.78 20.83 -0.44
N ASN A 98 11.36 19.62 -0.81
CA ASN A 98 10.72 18.67 0.08
C ASN A 98 11.64 18.24 1.24
N ASN A 99 12.91 17.98 0.96
CA ASN A 99 13.89 17.69 2.02
C ASN A 99 14.03 18.85 3.00
N SER A 100 13.99 20.09 2.49
CA SER A 100 14.01 21.31 3.34
C SER A 100 12.72 21.45 4.16
N VAL A 101 11.57 21.07 3.61
CA VAL A 101 10.28 21.04 4.34
C VAL A 101 10.34 20.04 5.49
N GLU A 102 10.94 18.86 5.28
CA GLU A 102 11.08 17.82 6.29
C GLU A 102 12.23 18.06 7.29
N GLY A 103 13.08 19.04 7.04
CA GLY A 103 14.26 19.33 7.86
C GLY A 103 15.43 18.38 7.59
N LEU A 104 15.40 17.60 6.50
CA LEU A 104 16.44 16.70 6.06
C LEU A 104 17.43 17.42 5.13
N VAL A 105 18.12 18.43 5.65
CA VAL A 105 19.00 19.27 4.84
C VAL A 105 20.45 18.84 5.02
N PHE A 106 21.12 18.47 3.90
CA PHE A 106 22.56 18.25 3.87
C PHE A 106 23.26 19.55 3.40
N GLY A 107 23.99 20.19 4.30
CA GLY A 107 24.68 21.47 4.04
C GLY A 107 23.79 22.71 4.24
N THR A 108 24.22 23.85 3.67
CA THR A 108 23.45 25.10 3.70
C THR A 108 22.65 25.26 2.41
N PRO A 109 21.32 25.08 2.44
CA PRO A 109 20.50 25.24 1.23
C PRO A 109 20.51 26.70 0.76
N PRO A 110 20.38 26.94 -0.55
CA PRO A 110 20.20 28.28 -1.08
C PRO A 110 18.99 28.97 -0.47
N GLN A 111 19.05 30.30 -0.30
CA GLN A 111 17.97 31.08 0.33
C GLN A 111 16.61 30.92 -0.36
N TRP A 112 16.60 30.75 -1.69
CA TRP A 112 15.35 30.53 -2.43
C TRP A 112 14.69 29.19 -2.09
N VAL A 113 15.49 28.13 -1.79
CA VAL A 113 14.96 26.81 -1.36
C VAL A 113 14.30 26.92 0.01
N THR A 114 14.91 27.65 0.94
CA THR A 114 14.33 27.85 2.27
C THR A 114 13.03 28.67 2.20
N ASN A 115 13.00 29.72 1.39
CA ASN A 115 11.79 30.52 1.16
C ASN A 115 10.67 29.68 0.52
N ALA A 116 10.98 28.90 -0.52
CA ALA A 116 10.02 28.02 -1.16
C ALA A 116 9.48 26.95 -0.17
N ALA A 117 10.35 26.39 0.68
CA ALA A 117 9.96 25.43 1.70
C ALA A 117 9.03 26.02 2.79
N GLU A 118 9.26 27.28 3.20
CA GLU A 118 8.36 27.96 4.15
C GLU A 118 6.97 28.22 3.54
N ILE A 119 6.93 28.63 2.28
CA ILE A 119 5.68 28.81 1.54
C ILE A 119 4.95 27.48 1.40
N TRP A 120 5.65 26.42 1.01
CA TRP A 120 5.10 25.05 0.95
C TRP A 120 4.50 24.61 2.28
N LYS A 121 5.22 24.79 3.40
CA LYS A 121 4.69 24.52 4.74
C LYS A 121 3.39 25.26 5.02
N SER A 122 3.31 26.52 4.61
CA SER A 122 2.08 27.31 4.79
C SER A 122 0.90 26.75 3.99
N TRP A 123 1.14 26.26 2.77
CA TRP A 123 0.12 25.61 1.95
C TRP A 123 -0.35 24.29 2.56
N VAL A 124 0.60 23.45 3.03
CA VAL A 124 0.28 22.20 3.71
C VAL A 124 -0.60 22.45 4.94
N ILE A 125 -0.29 23.46 5.76
CA ILE A 125 -1.12 23.79 6.93
C ILE A 125 -2.52 24.21 6.51
N LYS A 126 -2.65 25.08 5.52
CA LYS A 126 -3.95 25.55 5.02
C LYS A 126 -4.76 24.39 4.40
N SER A 127 -4.14 23.55 3.60
CA SER A 127 -4.80 22.39 3.00
C SER A 127 -5.22 21.38 4.06
N ASN A 128 -4.39 21.09 5.06
CA ASN A 128 -4.75 20.23 6.18
C ASN A 128 -5.99 20.72 6.94
N ILE A 129 -6.09 22.02 7.19
CA ILE A 129 -7.26 22.64 7.85
C ILE A 129 -8.49 22.49 6.94
N LEU A 130 -8.36 22.80 5.64
CA LEU A 130 -9.44 22.68 4.68
C LEU A 130 -9.94 21.23 4.57
N THR A 131 -9.01 20.28 4.43
CA THR A 131 -9.31 18.83 4.38
C THR A 131 -10.05 18.39 5.64
N MET A 132 -9.62 18.83 6.82
CA MET A 132 -10.31 18.51 8.08
C MET A 132 -11.73 19.03 8.09
N ILE A 133 -11.94 20.29 7.68
CA ILE A 133 -13.28 20.90 7.63
C ILE A 133 -14.18 20.17 6.63
N VAL A 134 -13.70 19.91 5.41
CA VAL A 134 -14.48 19.24 4.37
C VAL A 134 -14.79 17.80 4.76
N CYS A 135 -13.84 17.07 5.33
CA CYS A 135 -14.08 15.72 5.86
C CYS A 135 -15.10 15.72 6.99
N ALA A 136 -15.03 16.70 7.92
CA ALA A 136 -16.00 16.82 9.00
C ALA A 136 -17.42 17.11 8.47
N ILE A 137 -17.56 18.02 7.51
CA ILE A 137 -18.85 18.29 6.87
C ILE A 137 -19.37 17.05 6.15
N THR A 138 -18.52 16.37 5.40
CA THR A 138 -18.90 15.17 4.61
C THR A 138 -19.36 14.04 5.52
N ILE A 139 -18.64 13.72 6.59
CA ILE A 139 -18.99 12.62 7.49
C ILE A 139 -20.29 12.91 8.25
N LEU A 140 -20.48 14.14 8.69
CA LEU A 140 -21.70 14.56 9.41
C LEU A 140 -22.92 14.58 8.48
N THR A 141 -22.80 15.12 7.27
CA THR A 141 -23.92 15.17 6.31
C THR A 141 -24.28 13.79 5.80
N SER A 142 -23.32 12.97 5.37
CA SER A 142 -23.58 11.62 4.86
C SER A 142 -24.09 10.68 5.94
N GLY A 143 -23.53 10.77 7.16
CA GLY A 143 -23.98 10.00 8.31
C GLY A 143 -25.41 10.40 8.74
N PHE A 144 -25.72 11.70 8.77
CA PHE A 144 -27.06 12.18 9.11
C PHE A 144 -28.10 11.81 8.06
N LEU A 145 -27.77 11.91 6.78
CA LEU A 145 -28.66 11.48 5.69
C LEU A 145 -28.94 9.98 5.76
N SER A 146 -27.92 9.18 6.06
CA SER A 146 -28.06 7.73 6.23
C SER A 146 -28.92 7.40 7.44
N TYR A 147 -28.71 8.10 8.55
CA TYR A 147 -29.54 7.96 9.77
C TYR A 147 -31.01 8.28 9.51
N LYS A 148 -31.32 9.34 8.75
CA LYS A 148 -32.70 9.68 8.37
C LYS A 148 -33.38 8.61 7.51
N LYS A 149 -32.64 7.87 6.67
CA LYS A 149 -33.16 6.79 5.81
C LYS A 149 -33.61 5.56 6.59
N ILE A 150 -33.25 5.44 7.88
CA ILE A 150 -33.64 4.29 8.70
C ILE A 150 -35.12 4.40 9.06
N HIS A 151 -35.95 3.49 8.52
CA HIS A 151 -37.35 3.26 8.83
C HIS A 151 -37.67 1.77 8.77
N SER A 152 -38.84 1.36 9.20
CA SER A 152 -39.20 -0.06 9.36
C SER A 152 -39.11 -0.88 8.06
N GLU A 153 -39.44 -0.28 6.92
CA GLU A 153 -39.42 -0.94 5.60
C GLU A 153 -38.07 -0.87 4.88
N PHE A 154 -37.10 -0.15 5.44
CA PHE A 154 -35.79 0.01 4.78
C PHE A 154 -35.00 -1.30 4.79
N ARG A 155 -34.65 -1.77 3.58
CA ARG A 155 -33.87 -3.00 3.36
C ARG A 155 -32.38 -2.75 3.55
N SER A 156 -31.95 -2.54 4.81
CA SER A 156 -30.58 -2.18 5.13
C SER A 156 -29.55 -3.24 4.70
N ARG A 157 -29.89 -4.54 4.79
CA ARG A 157 -29.03 -5.63 4.33
C ARG A 157 -28.70 -5.49 2.85
N ASN A 158 -29.71 -5.31 2.00
CA ASN A 158 -29.52 -5.18 0.55
C ASN A 158 -28.68 -3.93 0.22
N ALA A 159 -28.88 -2.83 0.97
CA ALA A 159 -28.08 -1.61 0.79
C ALA A 159 -26.59 -1.84 1.14
N VAL A 160 -26.31 -2.51 2.25
CA VAL A 160 -24.95 -2.89 2.65
C VAL A 160 -24.33 -3.85 1.64
N GLU A 161 -25.04 -4.90 1.24
CA GLU A 161 -24.58 -5.85 0.23
C GLU A 161 -24.23 -5.14 -1.09
N LYS A 162 -25.07 -4.20 -1.53
CA LYS A 162 -24.77 -3.40 -2.74
C LYS A 162 -23.49 -2.57 -2.60
N ILE A 163 -23.30 -1.91 -1.45
CA ILE A 163 -22.08 -1.13 -1.19
C ILE A 163 -20.86 -2.04 -1.23
N VAL A 164 -20.90 -3.17 -0.51
CA VAL A 164 -19.79 -4.12 -0.44
C VAL A 164 -19.48 -4.70 -1.82
N MET A 165 -20.48 -5.12 -2.59
CA MET A 165 -20.31 -5.64 -3.95
C MET A 165 -19.71 -4.58 -4.88
N THR A 166 -20.10 -3.31 -4.74
CA THR A 166 -19.51 -2.23 -5.53
C THR A 166 -18.04 -2.04 -5.19
N ILE A 167 -17.67 -2.05 -3.91
CA ILE A 167 -16.26 -1.95 -3.48
C ILE A 167 -15.45 -3.13 -4.04
N LEU A 168 -15.97 -4.34 -3.91
CA LEU A 168 -15.31 -5.54 -4.44
C LEU A 168 -15.14 -5.48 -5.95
N ALA A 169 -16.15 -5.02 -6.68
CA ALA A 169 -16.07 -4.85 -8.14
C ALA A 169 -15.01 -3.82 -8.53
N VAL A 170 -14.98 -2.65 -7.87
CA VAL A 170 -13.96 -1.62 -8.12
C VAL A 170 -12.55 -2.15 -7.78
N SER A 171 -12.38 -2.81 -6.64
CA SER A 171 -11.11 -3.43 -6.25
C SER A 171 -10.64 -4.49 -7.26
N SER A 172 -11.57 -5.29 -7.79
CA SER A 172 -11.27 -6.28 -8.82
C SER A 172 -10.80 -5.63 -10.13
N VAL A 173 -11.45 -4.55 -10.56
CA VAL A 173 -11.02 -3.78 -11.76
C VAL A 173 -9.62 -3.20 -11.55
N ILE A 174 -9.35 -2.60 -10.38
CA ILE A 174 -8.02 -2.06 -10.05
C ILE A 174 -6.97 -3.18 -10.08
N ALA A 175 -7.26 -4.34 -9.51
CA ALA A 175 -6.34 -5.48 -9.51
C ALA A 175 -6.04 -5.99 -10.93
N ILE A 176 -7.04 -6.03 -11.81
CA ILE A 176 -6.83 -6.40 -13.21
C ILE A 176 -5.98 -5.36 -13.93
N LEU A 177 -6.29 -4.07 -13.76
CA LEU A 177 -5.52 -2.99 -14.38
C LEU A 177 -4.07 -2.95 -13.90
N THR A 178 -3.82 -3.15 -12.61
CA THR A 178 -2.44 -3.24 -12.07
C THR A 178 -1.69 -4.44 -12.65
N THR A 179 -2.33 -5.59 -12.78
CA THR A 179 -1.70 -6.77 -13.39
C THR A 179 -1.32 -6.50 -14.84
N ILE A 180 -2.23 -5.89 -15.62
CA ILE A 180 -1.96 -5.49 -16.99
C ILE A 180 -0.82 -4.48 -17.06
N ALA A 181 -0.82 -3.47 -16.18
CA ALA A 181 0.23 -2.46 -16.12
C ALA A 181 1.61 -3.06 -15.80
N ILE A 182 1.67 -4.04 -14.89
CA ILE A 182 2.90 -4.77 -14.57
C ILE A 182 3.41 -5.53 -15.80
N ILE A 183 2.54 -6.24 -16.52
CA ILE A 183 2.91 -6.97 -17.73
C ILE A 183 3.50 -6.00 -18.76
N PHE A 184 2.83 -4.90 -19.05
CA PHE A 184 3.33 -3.90 -19.99
C PHE A 184 4.65 -3.27 -19.54
N SER A 185 4.79 -2.95 -18.26
CA SER A 185 6.04 -2.40 -17.72
C SER A 185 7.20 -3.37 -17.91
N VAL A 186 7.01 -4.64 -17.55
CA VAL A 186 8.05 -5.68 -17.71
C VAL A 186 8.41 -5.89 -19.18
N VAL A 187 7.42 -5.95 -20.06
CA VAL A 187 7.66 -6.10 -21.51
C VAL A 187 8.44 -4.90 -22.06
N PHE A 188 8.04 -3.68 -21.70
CA PHE A 188 8.71 -2.46 -22.15
C PHE A 188 10.18 -2.40 -21.69
N GLU A 189 10.44 -2.68 -20.42
CA GLU A 189 11.80 -2.70 -19.89
C GLU A 189 12.63 -3.86 -20.50
N SER A 190 12.01 -5.01 -20.75
CA SER A 190 12.66 -6.12 -21.44
C SER A 190 13.09 -5.77 -22.87
N ILE A 191 12.24 -5.07 -23.60
CA ILE A 191 12.58 -4.60 -24.96
C ILE A 191 13.78 -3.64 -24.92
N ARG A 192 13.80 -2.71 -23.95
CA ARG A 192 14.93 -1.78 -23.77
C ARG A 192 16.22 -2.51 -23.39
N PHE A 193 16.11 -3.50 -22.52
CA PHE A 193 17.25 -4.33 -22.11
C PHE A 193 17.83 -5.11 -23.30
N PHE A 194 17.01 -5.79 -24.09
CA PHE A 194 17.46 -6.55 -25.25
C PHE A 194 17.86 -5.70 -26.47
N ALA A 195 17.57 -4.40 -26.45
CA ALA A 195 18.14 -3.47 -27.41
C ALA A 195 19.63 -3.19 -27.14
N LEU A 196 20.07 -3.40 -25.88
CA LEU A 196 21.45 -3.17 -25.44
C LEU A 196 22.26 -4.47 -25.34
N ILE A 197 21.62 -5.58 -24.97
CA ILE A 197 22.24 -6.87 -24.68
C ILE A 197 21.66 -7.93 -25.60
N PRO A 198 22.49 -8.66 -26.37
CA PRO A 198 22.03 -9.76 -27.21
C PRO A 198 21.37 -10.88 -26.40
N TYR A 199 20.29 -11.49 -26.94
CA TYR A 199 19.56 -12.52 -26.17
C TYR A 199 20.32 -13.82 -26.01
N ASP A 200 21.23 -14.15 -26.90
CA ASP A 200 22.13 -15.31 -26.81
C ASP A 200 23.12 -15.13 -25.67
N GLU A 201 23.72 -13.96 -25.51
CA GLU A 201 24.58 -13.63 -24.37
C GLU A 201 23.83 -13.68 -23.04
N PHE A 202 22.60 -13.15 -23.00
CA PHE A 202 21.77 -13.18 -21.80
C PHE A 202 21.34 -14.62 -21.45
N LEU A 203 20.77 -15.37 -22.40
CA LEU A 203 20.16 -16.67 -22.11
C LEU A 203 21.22 -17.77 -21.82
N PHE A 204 22.37 -17.73 -22.48
CA PHE A 204 23.41 -18.74 -22.35
C PHE A 204 24.65 -18.27 -21.59
N GLY A 205 24.67 -17.02 -21.14
CA GLY A 205 25.75 -16.49 -20.32
C GLY A 205 25.85 -17.20 -18.97
N THR A 206 27.07 -17.55 -18.60
CA THR A 206 27.38 -18.27 -17.35
C THR A 206 27.87 -17.39 -16.23
N VAL A 207 27.99 -16.09 -16.47
CA VAL A 207 28.46 -15.10 -15.49
C VAL A 207 27.36 -14.06 -15.25
N TRP A 208 27.03 -13.82 -14.01
CA TRP A 208 26.13 -12.75 -13.58
C TRP A 208 26.89 -11.74 -12.75
N ASN A 209 27.23 -10.63 -13.34
CA ASN A 209 27.95 -9.54 -12.68
C ASN A 209 27.38 -8.19 -13.13
N PRO A 210 26.18 -7.78 -12.67
CA PRO A 210 25.60 -6.49 -12.97
C PRO A 210 26.33 -5.41 -12.15
N GLN A 211 27.42 -4.87 -12.68
CA GLN A 211 28.07 -3.73 -12.06
C GLN A 211 27.45 -2.45 -12.58
N PHE A 212 27.05 -1.56 -11.67
CA PHE A 212 26.66 -0.21 -12.05
C PHE A 212 27.89 0.52 -12.59
N GLU A 213 27.83 0.95 -13.84
CA GLU A 213 28.90 1.72 -14.52
C GLU A 213 29.10 3.13 -13.92
N GLY A 214 28.45 3.45 -12.83
CA GLY A 214 28.54 4.77 -12.25
C GLY A 214 29.49 4.82 -11.08
N ALA A 215 30.47 5.63 -11.15
CA ALA A 215 31.22 6.25 -10.07
C ALA A 215 32.47 5.55 -9.55
N GLU A 216 32.64 4.25 -9.59
CA GLU A 216 33.77 3.65 -8.87
C GLU A 216 35.06 3.49 -9.65
N ARG A 217 35.06 3.75 -10.95
CA ARG A 217 36.23 3.50 -11.77
C ARG A 217 36.79 4.68 -12.56
N ALA A 218 36.36 5.87 -12.24
CA ALA A 218 37.04 7.06 -12.66
C ALA A 218 38.46 7.10 -12.03
N GLY A 219 39.32 6.18 -12.40
CA GLY A 219 40.69 6.12 -11.89
C GLY A 219 41.38 4.76 -12.02
N SER A 220 40.70 3.65 -12.25
CA SER A 220 41.34 2.33 -12.28
C SER A 220 41.66 1.77 -13.66
N GLY A 221 41.26 2.44 -14.74
CA GLY A 221 41.60 2.03 -16.12
C GLY A 221 41.10 0.64 -16.56
N GLN A 222 40.26 -0.02 -15.76
CA GLN A 222 39.65 -1.29 -16.12
C GLN A 222 38.17 -1.08 -16.46
N GLU A 223 37.85 -1.20 -17.74
CA GLU A 223 36.49 -1.35 -18.22
C GLU A 223 35.96 -2.69 -17.68
N GLY A 224 35.25 -2.63 -16.56
CA GLY A 224 34.51 -3.78 -16.05
C GLY A 224 33.30 -4.01 -16.94
N LEU A 225 33.41 -4.94 -17.88
CA LEU A 225 32.28 -5.39 -18.67
C LEU A 225 31.22 -5.97 -17.72
N SER A 226 30.08 -5.31 -17.62
CA SER A 226 28.91 -5.87 -16.96
C SER A 226 28.43 -7.09 -17.74
N GLN A 227 28.34 -8.24 -17.06
CA GLN A 227 27.93 -9.50 -17.67
C GLN A 227 26.57 -9.90 -17.11
N TYR A 228 25.63 -10.19 -18.00
CA TYR A 228 24.23 -10.46 -17.65
C TYR A 228 23.80 -11.88 -18.07
N GLY A 229 24.54 -12.91 -17.65
CA GLY A 229 24.20 -14.29 -17.94
C GLY A 229 23.06 -14.79 -17.07
N ALA A 230 22.01 -15.39 -17.64
CA ALA A 230 20.84 -15.87 -16.92
C ALA A 230 21.07 -17.26 -16.27
N ILE A 231 22.01 -18.08 -16.77
CA ILE A 231 22.24 -19.44 -16.25
C ILE A 231 22.47 -19.48 -14.73
N PRO A 232 23.33 -18.63 -14.12
CA PRO A 232 23.52 -18.64 -12.67
C PRO A 232 22.27 -18.32 -11.88
N LEU A 233 21.40 -17.44 -12.41
CA LEU A 233 20.14 -17.09 -11.76
C LEU A 233 19.18 -18.28 -11.74
N PHE A 234 19.02 -18.97 -12.88
CA PHE A 234 18.19 -20.17 -12.96
C PHE A 234 18.76 -21.31 -12.12
N ALA A 235 20.05 -21.56 -12.19
CA ALA A 235 20.71 -22.61 -11.41
C ALA A 235 20.56 -22.36 -9.89
N GLY A 236 20.80 -21.13 -9.45
CA GLY A 236 20.61 -20.74 -8.05
C GLY A 236 19.16 -20.88 -7.57
N THR A 237 18.22 -20.41 -8.37
CA THR A 237 16.78 -20.54 -8.05
C THR A 237 16.35 -21.99 -8.00
N PHE A 238 16.80 -22.82 -8.93
CA PHE A 238 16.49 -24.26 -8.96
C PHE A 238 17.06 -24.98 -7.74
N LEU A 239 18.30 -24.71 -7.38
CA LEU A 239 18.95 -25.30 -6.22
C LEU A 239 18.21 -24.96 -4.92
N ILE A 240 17.94 -23.66 -4.71
CA ILE A 240 17.20 -23.22 -3.51
C ILE A 240 15.80 -23.83 -3.46
N SER A 241 15.11 -23.91 -4.61
CA SER A 241 13.77 -24.50 -4.69
C SER A 241 13.78 -26.00 -4.35
N ILE A 242 14.75 -26.75 -4.85
CA ILE A 242 14.88 -28.19 -4.54
C ILE A 242 15.10 -28.39 -3.03
N ILE A 243 16.03 -27.63 -2.43
CA ILE A 243 16.32 -27.73 -0.99
C ILE A 243 15.07 -27.40 -0.17
N ALA A 244 14.38 -26.30 -0.53
CA ALA A 244 13.15 -25.89 0.15
C ALA A 244 12.05 -26.95 0.04
N LEU A 245 11.84 -27.55 -1.13
CA LEU A 245 10.84 -28.59 -1.34
C LEU A 245 11.20 -29.89 -0.61
N CYS A 246 12.46 -30.28 -0.56
CA CYS A 246 12.90 -31.46 0.20
C CYS A 246 12.56 -31.36 1.69
N VAL A 247 12.49 -30.16 2.24
CA VAL A 247 12.13 -29.94 3.64
C VAL A 247 10.63 -29.70 3.81
N SER A 248 10.05 -28.82 2.99
CA SER A 248 8.67 -28.38 3.18
C SER A 248 7.63 -29.44 2.81
N VAL A 249 7.90 -30.25 1.78
CA VAL A 249 6.93 -31.26 1.31
C VAL A 249 6.71 -32.38 2.37
N PRO A 250 7.74 -33.00 2.96
CA PRO A 250 7.52 -33.99 4.01
C PRO A 250 6.80 -33.39 5.23
N ILE A 251 7.24 -32.23 5.70
CA ILE A 251 6.63 -31.58 6.88
C ILE A 251 5.16 -31.23 6.59
N GLY A 252 4.88 -30.64 5.43
CA GLY A 252 3.52 -30.30 5.03
C GLY A 252 2.61 -31.50 4.88
N LEU A 253 3.12 -32.58 4.27
CA LEU A 253 2.37 -33.81 4.08
C LEU A 253 2.02 -34.48 5.41
N PHE A 254 2.99 -34.63 6.30
CA PHE A 254 2.73 -35.25 7.63
C PHE A 254 1.80 -34.38 8.47
N SER A 255 1.94 -33.04 8.40
CA SER A 255 1.01 -32.13 9.07
C SER A 255 -0.42 -32.24 8.53
N ALA A 256 -0.57 -32.35 7.20
CA ALA A 256 -1.88 -32.53 6.57
C ALA A 256 -2.53 -33.88 6.96
N ILE A 257 -1.76 -34.98 6.94
CA ILE A 257 -2.24 -36.31 7.38
C ILE A 257 -2.64 -36.26 8.84
N TYR A 258 -1.81 -35.69 9.71
CA TYR A 258 -2.15 -35.57 11.13
C TYR A 258 -3.46 -34.81 11.35
N LEU A 259 -3.61 -33.63 10.69
CA LEU A 259 -4.82 -32.83 10.84
C LEU A 259 -6.06 -33.47 10.23
N SER A 260 -5.92 -34.31 9.18
CA SER A 260 -7.08 -34.96 8.56
C SER A 260 -7.52 -36.21 9.32
N GLU A 261 -6.57 -37.03 9.79
CA GLU A 261 -6.87 -38.38 10.31
C GLU A 261 -6.76 -38.48 11.84
N TYR A 262 -5.80 -37.81 12.45
CA TYR A 262 -5.44 -38.03 13.86
C TYR A 262 -5.86 -36.90 14.79
N ALA A 263 -5.95 -35.65 14.32
CA ALA A 263 -6.22 -34.49 15.14
C ALA A 263 -7.66 -34.53 15.72
N SER A 264 -7.78 -34.19 16.99
CA SER A 264 -9.08 -34.01 17.65
C SER A 264 -9.84 -32.82 17.05
N SER A 265 -11.18 -32.78 17.23
CA SER A 265 -12.00 -31.68 16.73
C SER A 265 -11.57 -30.30 17.26
N LYS A 266 -11.03 -30.24 18.49
CA LYS A 266 -10.54 -28.99 19.09
C LYS A 266 -9.22 -28.54 18.44
N GLU A 267 -8.30 -29.44 18.22
CA GLU A 267 -7.03 -29.15 17.55
C GLU A 267 -7.27 -28.72 16.11
N ARG A 268 -8.12 -29.45 15.38
CA ARG A 268 -8.51 -29.10 14.00
C ARG A 268 -9.15 -27.71 13.92
N ALA A 269 -10.04 -27.38 14.87
CA ALA A 269 -10.69 -26.08 14.92
C ALA A 269 -9.72 -24.92 15.23
N PHE A 270 -8.60 -25.19 15.89
CA PHE A 270 -7.55 -24.21 16.17
C PHE A 270 -6.53 -24.09 15.03
N PHE A 271 -5.96 -25.22 14.59
CA PHE A 271 -4.86 -25.21 13.63
C PHE A 271 -5.30 -24.88 12.20
N LYS A 272 -6.51 -25.31 11.78
CA LYS A 272 -6.99 -25.05 10.43
C LYS A 272 -7.10 -23.56 10.10
N PRO A 273 -7.77 -22.70 10.91
CA PRO A 273 -7.78 -21.27 10.68
C PRO A 273 -6.40 -20.62 10.75
N LEU A 274 -5.51 -21.11 11.63
CA LEU A 274 -4.15 -20.61 11.73
C LEU A 274 -3.37 -20.85 10.43
N LEU A 275 -3.47 -22.04 9.85
CA LEU A 275 -2.86 -22.35 8.55
C LEU A 275 -3.45 -21.51 7.41
N GLU A 276 -4.78 -21.28 7.43
CA GLU A 276 -5.45 -20.42 6.45
C GLU A 276 -4.95 -18.97 6.53
N VAL A 277 -4.76 -18.43 7.73
CA VAL A 277 -4.17 -17.10 7.96
C VAL A 277 -2.73 -17.06 7.46
N LEU A 278 -1.91 -18.06 7.80
CA LEU A 278 -0.51 -18.12 7.34
C LEU A 278 -0.43 -18.22 5.81
N ALA A 279 -1.29 -19.02 5.19
CA ALA A 279 -1.34 -19.13 3.73
C ALA A 279 -1.77 -17.83 3.03
N GLY A 280 -2.50 -16.95 3.73
CA GLY A 280 -2.91 -15.62 3.24
C GLY A 280 -1.81 -14.56 3.26
N ILE A 281 -0.70 -14.81 3.95
CA ILE A 281 0.43 -13.85 4.00
C ILE A 281 1.18 -13.89 2.67
N PRO A 282 1.44 -12.73 2.02
CA PRO A 282 2.21 -12.67 0.79
C PRO A 282 3.59 -13.30 0.94
N THR A 283 3.98 -14.17 0.00
CA THR A 283 5.27 -14.89 0.04
C THR A 283 6.49 -13.96 0.12
N VAL A 284 6.38 -12.75 -0.45
CA VAL A 284 7.42 -11.71 -0.37
C VAL A 284 7.69 -11.31 1.09
N VAL A 285 6.66 -11.24 1.94
CA VAL A 285 6.81 -10.91 3.37
C VAL A 285 7.64 -11.98 4.08
N TYR A 286 7.39 -13.26 3.79
CA TYR A 286 8.21 -14.35 4.32
C TYR A 286 9.66 -14.26 3.83
N GLY A 287 9.88 -13.92 2.56
CA GLY A 287 11.21 -13.72 1.99
C GLY A 287 11.98 -12.59 2.70
N PHE A 288 11.36 -11.45 2.92
CA PHE A 288 11.97 -10.34 3.67
C PHE A 288 12.27 -10.71 5.12
N PHE A 289 11.34 -11.34 5.80
CA PHE A 289 11.56 -11.82 7.18
C PHE A 289 12.72 -12.80 7.25
N ALA A 290 12.78 -13.76 6.34
CA ALA A 290 13.87 -14.71 6.26
C ALA A 290 15.24 -14.01 6.01
N ALA A 291 15.29 -13.08 5.06
CA ALA A 291 16.51 -12.38 4.71
C ALA A 291 17.01 -11.41 5.80
N LEU A 292 16.09 -10.66 6.43
CA LEU A 292 16.46 -9.61 7.38
C LEU A 292 16.57 -10.08 8.84
N THR A 293 15.86 -11.15 9.20
CA THR A 293 15.80 -11.63 10.58
C THR A 293 16.41 -13.01 10.76
N VAL A 294 15.95 -13.99 9.98
CA VAL A 294 16.35 -15.39 10.17
C VAL A 294 17.80 -15.62 9.70
N ALA A 295 18.16 -15.13 8.52
CA ALA A 295 19.50 -15.36 7.97
C ALA A 295 20.63 -14.72 8.82
N PRO A 296 20.52 -13.45 9.30
CA PRO A 296 21.49 -12.89 10.23
C PRO A 296 21.57 -13.65 11.56
N PHE A 297 20.42 -14.08 12.10
CA PHE A 297 20.38 -14.89 13.33
C PHE A 297 21.13 -16.21 13.16
N LEU A 298 20.89 -16.95 12.08
CA LEU A 298 21.59 -18.20 11.78
C LEU A 298 23.10 -17.97 11.55
N ARG A 299 23.47 -16.88 10.86
CA ARG A 299 24.88 -16.54 10.62
C ARG A 299 25.60 -16.24 11.93
N SER A 300 24.99 -15.44 12.82
CA SER A 300 25.58 -15.13 14.13
C SER A 300 25.69 -16.37 15.02
N SER A 301 24.71 -17.28 14.96
CA SER A 301 24.74 -18.55 15.70
C SER A 301 25.78 -19.53 15.14
N GLY A 302 25.95 -19.57 13.82
CA GLY A 302 26.95 -20.42 13.16
C GLY A 302 28.39 -19.92 13.32
N SER A 303 28.60 -18.63 13.59
CA SER A 303 29.93 -18.08 13.87
C SER A 303 30.39 -18.32 15.32
N MET A 304 29.51 -18.85 16.19
CA MET A 304 29.83 -19.24 17.57
C MET A 304 30.22 -20.74 17.69
N LEU A 305 30.07 -21.51 16.61
CA LEU A 305 30.51 -22.90 16.49
C LEU A 305 31.80 -22.98 15.67
#